data_d3ae2e907a4592d02d69fd4a8bc5640a
#
_entry.id   d3ae2e907a4592d02d69fd4a8bc5640a
#
_cell.length_a   1.000
_cell.length_b   1.000
_cell.length_c   1.000
_cell.angle_alpha   90.00
_cell.angle_beta   90.00
_cell.angle_gamma   90.00
#
_symmetry.space_group_name_H-M   'P 1'
#
loop_
_entity.id
_entity.type
_entity.pdbx_description
1 polymer ?
#
loop_
_entity_poly.entity_id
_entity_poly.type
_entity_poly.pdbx_seq_one_letter_code
_entity_poly.pdbx_strand_id
1 'polypeptide(L)'
;SANTPAANTPAGIGQTVTSPASKPISAAGRPDGDPHSPGGQHAADVPPTTEQLAALAAPWRYTVRDGKKIGEHGGAHFYTIGQRKGLGIGGRKESLFILATDTVQNVIYVGEGDSHPGLWRQALHIAPREIHWVNPARTMPAGHSARFSVRIRYRQPLQEATLFVRDQGGYILFDAPQRGITPGQFAAWYDGDELVGSGIISE
;
A
#
# COMPACT_ATOMS: atom_id res chain seq x y z
N SER A 1 -14.38 -9.05 46.00
CA SER A 1 -14.10 -8.24 44.84
C SER A 1 -14.19 -9.13 43.61
N ALA A 2 -15.32 -9.06 42.90
CA ALA A 2 -15.61 -9.86 41.71
C ALA A 2 -15.02 -9.18 40.48
N ASN A 3 -14.14 -9.89 39.79
CA ASN A 3 -13.59 -9.50 38.49
C ASN A 3 -14.58 -9.99 37.41
N THR A 4 -15.40 -9.07 36.89
CA THR A 4 -16.29 -9.34 35.74
C THR A 4 -15.48 -9.34 34.48
N PRO A 5 -15.44 -10.41 33.68
CA PRO A 5 -14.80 -10.38 32.35
C PRO A 5 -15.61 -9.49 31.42
N ALA A 6 -14.92 -8.62 30.69
CA ALA A 6 -15.50 -7.78 29.65
C ALA A 6 -16.27 -8.64 28.63
N ALA A 7 -17.53 -8.30 28.41
CA ALA A 7 -18.41 -8.96 27.47
C ALA A 7 -17.80 -8.83 26.05
N ASN A 8 -17.52 -9.98 25.45
CA ASN A 8 -17.09 -10.10 24.06
C ASN A 8 -18.31 -9.73 23.18
N THR A 9 -18.37 -8.48 22.73
CA THR A 9 -19.39 -8.05 21.76
C THR A 9 -19.17 -8.86 20.50
N PRO A 10 -20.17 -9.60 19.97
CA PRO A 10 -20.01 -10.33 18.73
C PRO A 10 -19.62 -9.33 17.63
N ALA A 11 -18.52 -9.59 16.94
CA ALA A 11 -18.10 -8.81 15.81
C ALA A 11 -19.27 -8.74 14.80
N GLY A 12 -19.82 -7.56 14.59
CA GLY A 12 -20.92 -7.37 13.66
C GLY A 12 -20.54 -7.86 12.27
N ILE A 13 -21.50 -8.40 11.52
CA ILE A 13 -21.29 -8.84 10.13
C ILE A 13 -20.81 -7.66 9.30
N GLY A 14 -19.62 -7.77 8.72
CA GLY A 14 -19.03 -6.74 7.88
C GLY A 14 -19.55 -6.79 6.45
N GLN A 15 -19.39 -5.69 5.73
CA GLN A 15 -19.85 -5.55 4.34
C GLN A 15 -18.70 -5.63 3.35
N THR A 16 -18.93 -6.33 2.23
CA THR A 16 -18.04 -6.31 1.07
C THR A 16 -18.61 -5.40 0.01
N VAL A 17 -17.87 -4.36 -0.39
CA VAL A 17 -18.27 -3.36 -1.39
C VAL A 17 -17.35 -3.46 -2.61
N THR A 18 -17.94 -3.57 -3.83
CA THR A 18 -17.16 -3.50 -5.08
C THR A 18 -16.84 -2.07 -5.44
N SER A 19 -15.61 -1.82 -5.89
CA SER A 19 -15.24 -0.59 -6.59
C SER A 19 -15.15 -0.86 -8.08
N PRO A 20 -15.77 -0.03 -8.95
CA PRO A 20 -15.57 -0.11 -10.39
C PRO A 20 -14.14 0.30 -10.76
N ALA A 21 -13.57 -0.36 -11.78
CA ALA A 21 -12.20 -0.07 -12.26
C ALA A 21 -11.99 1.40 -12.73
N SER A 22 -13.07 2.14 -12.95
CA SER A 22 -13.06 3.41 -13.65
C SER A 22 -12.92 4.67 -12.79
N LYS A 23 -12.92 4.60 -11.45
CA LYS A 23 -12.57 5.77 -10.60
C LYS A 23 -12.22 5.37 -9.17
N PRO A 24 -10.93 5.30 -8.82
CA PRO A 24 -10.57 5.59 -7.45
C PRO A 24 -10.72 7.09 -7.24
N ILE A 25 -11.30 7.51 -6.10
CA ILE A 25 -11.28 8.92 -5.71
C ILE A 25 -9.82 9.30 -5.54
N SER A 26 -9.35 10.16 -6.44
CA SER A 26 -7.97 10.60 -6.54
C SER A 26 -7.49 11.17 -5.20
N ALA A 27 -6.37 10.67 -4.70
CA ALA A 27 -5.45 11.53 -4.00
C ALA A 27 -5.06 12.61 -5.03
N ALA A 28 -5.41 13.88 -4.77
CA ALA A 28 -5.22 14.98 -5.70
C ALA A 28 -3.82 14.96 -6.30
N GLY A 29 -3.72 14.90 -7.64
CA GLY A 29 -2.49 15.18 -8.36
C GLY A 29 -1.75 14.01 -9.02
N ARG A 30 -2.36 12.83 -9.22
CA ARG A 30 -1.74 11.82 -10.08
C ARG A 30 -1.92 12.18 -11.55
N PRO A 31 -0.84 12.22 -12.37
CA PRO A 31 -0.97 12.31 -13.81
C PRO A 31 -1.67 11.04 -14.34
N ASP A 32 -2.64 11.22 -15.22
CA ASP A 32 -3.34 10.17 -15.96
C ASP A 32 -2.34 9.49 -16.91
N GLY A 33 -1.60 8.50 -16.41
CA GLY A 33 -0.65 7.68 -17.17
C GLY A 33 -1.10 6.22 -17.15
N ASP A 34 -1.26 5.64 -18.34
CA ASP A 34 -1.50 4.22 -18.55
C ASP A 34 -0.34 3.41 -17.91
N PRO A 35 -0.61 2.47 -16.98
CA PRO A 35 0.43 1.67 -16.33
C PRO A 35 1.17 0.72 -17.27
N HIS A 36 0.79 0.65 -18.55
CA HIS A 36 1.37 -0.23 -19.56
C HIS A 36 2.08 0.48 -20.71
N SER A 37 2.29 1.80 -20.64
CA SER A 37 3.10 2.49 -21.66
C SER A 37 4.58 2.14 -21.52
N PRO A 38 5.20 1.45 -22.48
CA PRO A 38 6.64 1.24 -22.49
C PRO A 38 7.33 2.55 -22.90
N GLY A 39 8.17 3.10 -22.01
CA GLY A 39 9.21 4.02 -22.40
C GLY A 39 8.81 5.47 -22.59
N GLY A 40 8.29 6.13 -21.59
CA GLY A 40 8.39 7.58 -21.44
C GLY A 40 9.82 7.95 -21.06
N GLN A 41 10.55 8.61 -21.97
CA GLN A 41 11.87 9.19 -21.69
C GLN A 41 11.76 10.08 -20.45
N HIS A 42 12.62 9.81 -19.46
CA HIS A 42 12.75 10.58 -18.24
C HIS A 42 12.87 12.08 -18.57
N ALA A 43 11.90 12.87 -18.14
CA ALA A 43 12.10 14.30 -18.00
C ALA A 43 13.23 14.47 -16.97
N ALA A 44 14.33 15.05 -17.45
CA ALA A 44 15.63 15.06 -16.79
C ALA A 44 15.61 15.66 -15.38
N ASP A 45 16.28 14.97 -14.47
CA ASP A 45 17.16 15.48 -13.40
C ASP A 45 16.63 16.33 -12.23
N VAL A 46 15.35 16.55 -12.07
CA VAL A 46 14.86 17.19 -10.83
C VAL A 46 14.28 16.11 -9.91
N PRO A 47 14.88 15.89 -8.72
CA PRO A 47 14.32 14.92 -7.78
C PRO A 47 12.88 15.33 -7.39
N PRO A 48 11.97 14.35 -7.20
CA PRO A 48 10.58 14.64 -6.87
C PRO A 48 10.48 15.40 -5.54
N THR A 49 9.56 16.36 -5.50
CA THR A 49 9.27 17.09 -4.26
C THR A 49 8.63 16.17 -3.22
N THR A 50 8.62 16.61 -1.97
CA THR A 50 7.98 15.85 -0.89
C THR A 50 6.49 15.65 -1.14
N GLU A 51 5.81 16.67 -1.70
CA GLU A 51 4.39 16.60 -2.06
C GLU A 51 4.12 15.59 -3.16
N GLN A 52 4.99 15.53 -4.17
CA GLN A 52 4.90 14.53 -5.24
C GLN A 52 5.11 13.12 -4.70
N LEU A 53 6.11 12.93 -3.83
CA LEU A 53 6.35 11.63 -3.18
C LEU A 53 5.17 11.22 -2.31
N ALA A 54 4.60 12.14 -1.53
CA ALA A 54 3.43 11.90 -0.69
C ALA A 54 2.20 11.51 -1.55
N ALA A 55 1.97 12.20 -2.66
CA ALA A 55 0.88 11.88 -3.59
C ALA A 55 1.03 10.48 -4.21
N LEU A 56 2.24 10.09 -4.60
CA LEU A 56 2.53 8.75 -5.14
C LEU A 56 2.44 7.65 -4.09
N ALA A 57 2.74 7.96 -2.83
CA ALA A 57 2.68 7.02 -1.71
C ALA A 57 1.28 6.91 -1.09
N ALA A 58 0.38 7.87 -1.35
CA ALA A 58 -0.95 7.90 -0.76
C ALA A 58 -1.76 6.65 -1.13
N PRO A 59 -2.40 5.97 -0.15
CA PRO A 59 -3.30 4.86 -0.43
C PRO A 59 -4.55 5.35 -1.16
N TRP A 60 -5.14 4.47 -1.97
CA TRP A 60 -6.44 4.72 -2.54
C TRP A 60 -7.50 4.76 -1.44
N ARG A 61 -8.35 5.78 -1.46
CA ARG A 61 -9.45 5.91 -0.50
C ARG A 61 -10.76 5.49 -1.16
N TYR A 62 -11.53 4.69 -0.42
CA TYR A 62 -12.83 4.18 -0.85
C TYR A 62 -13.88 4.49 0.20
N THR A 63 -15.10 4.68 -0.25
CA THR A 63 -16.30 4.82 0.60
C THR A 63 -17.38 3.84 0.14
N VAL A 64 -18.35 3.56 0.98
CA VAL A 64 -19.48 2.68 0.63
C VAL A 64 -20.32 3.20 -0.57
N ARG A 65 -20.14 4.48 -0.94
CA ARG A 65 -20.81 5.10 -2.09
C ARG A 65 -20.09 4.82 -3.41
N ASP A 66 -18.83 4.40 -3.37
CA ASP A 66 -18.02 4.15 -4.57
C ASP A 66 -18.35 2.82 -5.24
N GLY A 67 -19.18 1.99 -4.61
CA GLY A 67 -19.51 0.67 -5.13
C GLY A 67 -20.85 0.14 -4.66
N LYS A 68 -21.04 -1.16 -4.87
CA LYS A 68 -22.24 -1.88 -4.43
C LYS A 68 -21.85 -2.94 -3.41
N LYS A 69 -22.68 -3.14 -2.38
CA LYS A 69 -22.56 -4.29 -1.49
C LYS A 69 -22.77 -5.58 -2.29
N ILE A 70 -21.81 -6.50 -2.20
CA ILE A 70 -21.84 -7.77 -2.94
C ILE A 70 -21.68 -8.99 -2.04
N GLY A 71 -21.43 -8.80 -0.74
CA GLY A 71 -21.26 -9.88 0.19
C GLY A 71 -21.12 -9.39 1.63
N GLU A 72 -20.91 -10.35 2.51
CA GLU A 72 -20.70 -10.14 3.94
C GLU A 72 -19.48 -10.95 4.39
N HIS A 73 -18.87 -10.53 5.49
CA HIS A 73 -17.68 -11.19 6.06
C HIS A 73 -17.65 -11.05 7.59
N GLY A 74 -16.86 -11.89 8.26
CA GLY A 74 -16.77 -11.95 9.71
C GLY A 74 -15.92 -10.87 10.38
N GLY A 75 -15.21 -10.04 9.61
CA GLY A 75 -14.39 -8.94 10.15
C GLY A 75 -13.36 -8.46 9.15
N ALA A 76 -13.30 -7.13 8.92
CA ALA A 76 -12.38 -6.53 7.96
C ALA A 76 -10.89 -6.75 8.32
N HIS A 77 -10.59 -6.90 9.61
CA HIS A 77 -9.23 -7.14 10.12
C HIS A 77 -8.64 -8.51 9.74
N PHE A 78 -9.46 -9.46 9.26
CA PHE A 78 -8.98 -10.75 8.77
C PHE A 78 -8.43 -10.68 7.35
N TYR A 79 -8.55 -9.55 6.68
CA TYR A 79 -8.24 -9.40 5.26
C TYR A 79 -7.05 -8.48 5.02
N THR A 80 -6.28 -8.79 3.98
CA THR A 80 -5.09 -8.02 3.60
C THR A 80 -5.26 -7.46 2.19
N ILE A 81 -4.77 -6.24 1.94
CA ILE A 81 -4.76 -5.61 0.61
C ILE A 81 -4.05 -6.53 -0.40
N GLY A 82 -4.67 -6.73 -1.56
CA GLY A 82 -4.20 -7.63 -2.62
C GLY A 82 -4.57 -9.10 -2.43
N GLN A 83 -5.23 -9.47 -1.32
CA GLN A 83 -5.72 -10.84 -1.10
C GLN A 83 -6.84 -11.18 -2.09
N ARG A 84 -6.79 -12.39 -2.66
CA ARG A 84 -7.79 -12.95 -3.58
C ARG A 84 -8.64 -14.05 -2.95
N LYS A 85 -7.99 -14.93 -2.19
CA LYS A 85 -8.63 -16.13 -1.62
C LYS A 85 -9.42 -15.79 -0.36
N GLY A 86 -10.50 -16.55 -0.10
CA GLY A 86 -11.26 -16.45 1.15
C GLY A 86 -12.37 -15.40 1.15
N LEU A 87 -12.68 -14.77 0.00
CA LEU A 87 -13.79 -13.81 -0.10
C LEU A 87 -15.18 -14.47 -0.14
N GLY A 88 -15.26 -15.74 -0.57
CA GLY A 88 -16.54 -16.48 -0.66
C GLY A 88 -17.53 -15.93 -1.70
N ILE A 89 -17.09 -15.03 -2.59
CA ILE A 89 -17.94 -14.38 -3.58
C ILE A 89 -17.61 -14.94 -4.97
N GLY A 90 -18.61 -15.60 -5.59
CA GLY A 90 -18.52 -16.17 -6.93
C GLY A 90 -19.31 -15.39 -7.98
N GLY A 91 -19.40 -15.93 -9.21
CA GLY A 91 -20.24 -15.40 -10.28
C GLY A 91 -19.68 -14.15 -10.97
N ARG A 92 -18.37 -13.89 -10.85
CA ARG A 92 -17.67 -12.79 -11.50
C ARG A 92 -16.88 -13.26 -12.71
N LYS A 93 -16.66 -12.36 -13.69
CA LYS A 93 -15.85 -12.66 -14.88
C LYS A 93 -14.38 -12.84 -14.50
N GLU A 94 -13.88 -12.01 -13.60
CA GLU A 94 -12.53 -12.05 -13.12
C GLU A 94 -12.48 -12.21 -11.59
N SER A 95 -11.31 -12.54 -11.08
CA SER A 95 -11.10 -12.68 -9.64
C SER A 95 -11.26 -11.34 -8.93
N LEU A 96 -11.86 -11.38 -7.74
CA LEU A 96 -11.90 -10.22 -6.84
C LEU A 96 -10.63 -10.15 -6.01
N PHE A 97 -10.16 -8.91 -5.79
CA PHE A 97 -9.02 -8.59 -4.94
C PHE A 97 -9.39 -7.52 -3.93
N ILE A 98 -8.87 -7.63 -2.71
CA ILE A 98 -9.05 -6.61 -1.69
C ILE A 98 -8.22 -5.39 -2.06
N LEU A 99 -8.87 -4.23 -2.15
CA LEU A 99 -8.28 -2.93 -2.45
C LEU A 99 -8.00 -2.12 -1.18
N ALA A 100 -8.93 -2.17 -0.22
CA ALA A 100 -8.81 -1.52 1.06
C ALA A 100 -9.66 -2.22 2.13
N THR A 101 -9.31 -1.97 3.39
CA THR A 101 -10.06 -2.44 4.56
C THR A 101 -10.34 -1.26 5.47
N ASP A 102 -11.59 -1.13 5.90
CA ASP A 102 -12.00 -0.20 6.96
C ASP A 102 -12.41 -1.03 8.17
N THR A 103 -11.53 -1.10 9.15
CA THR A 103 -11.78 -1.88 10.37
C THR A 103 -12.74 -1.19 11.34
N VAL A 104 -12.91 0.13 11.22
CA VAL A 104 -13.84 0.91 12.06
C VAL A 104 -15.28 0.70 11.59
N GLN A 105 -15.53 0.82 10.28
CA GLN A 105 -16.84 0.58 9.70
C GLN A 105 -17.10 -0.90 9.40
N ASN A 106 -16.10 -1.75 9.58
CA ASN A 106 -16.12 -3.17 9.24
C ASN A 106 -16.48 -3.42 7.78
N VAL A 107 -15.79 -2.74 6.86
CA VAL A 107 -16.01 -2.82 5.42
C VAL A 107 -14.73 -3.25 4.71
N ILE A 108 -14.84 -4.16 3.75
CA ILE A 108 -13.77 -4.43 2.79
C ILE A 108 -14.18 -3.94 1.40
N TYR A 109 -13.26 -3.28 0.72
CA TYR A 109 -13.42 -2.80 -0.64
C TYR A 109 -12.69 -3.74 -1.58
N VAL A 110 -13.36 -4.19 -2.63
CA VAL A 110 -12.81 -5.15 -3.58
C VAL A 110 -12.93 -4.64 -5.02
N GLY A 111 -11.96 -5.01 -5.84
CA GLY A 111 -11.95 -4.75 -7.27
C GLY A 111 -11.85 -6.02 -8.08
N GLU A 112 -12.40 -6.02 -9.28
CA GLU A 112 -12.37 -7.13 -10.23
C GLU A 112 -11.13 -7.00 -11.13
N GLY A 113 -10.42 -8.10 -11.32
CA GLY A 113 -9.20 -8.17 -12.13
C GLY A 113 -7.91 -7.78 -11.38
N ASP A 114 -6.80 -8.38 -11.79
CA ASP A 114 -5.47 -8.11 -11.21
C ASP A 114 -4.83 -6.81 -11.74
N SER A 115 -5.35 -6.28 -12.85
CA SER A 115 -4.99 -4.98 -13.40
C SER A 115 -5.69 -3.80 -12.74
N HIS A 116 -6.60 -4.04 -11.77
CA HIS A 116 -7.35 -2.97 -11.10
C HIS A 116 -6.38 -1.93 -10.50
N PRO A 117 -6.49 -0.62 -10.88
CA PRO A 117 -5.52 0.41 -10.48
C PRO A 117 -5.37 0.55 -8.97
N GLY A 118 -6.43 0.31 -8.21
CA GLY A 118 -6.40 0.32 -6.74
C GLY A 118 -5.48 -0.70 -6.09
N LEU A 119 -4.99 -1.70 -6.84
CA LEU A 119 -4.01 -2.66 -6.37
C LEU A 119 -2.56 -2.14 -6.44
N TRP A 120 -2.31 -1.11 -7.25
CA TRP A 120 -0.97 -0.70 -7.62
C TRP A 120 -0.64 0.68 -7.08
N ARG A 121 0.56 0.84 -6.53
CA ARG A 121 1.14 2.13 -6.13
C ARG A 121 2.61 2.19 -6.51
N GLN A 122 3.09 3.37 -6.86
CA GLN A 122 4.48 3.56 -7.26
C GLN A 122 5.38 3.92 -6.09
N ALA A 123 4.84 4.42 -4.99
CA ALA A 123 5.63 4.73 -3.82
C ALA A 123 4.95 4.26 -2.52
N LEU A 124 5.74 4.21 -1.46
CA LEU A 124 5.28 4.02 -0.08
C LEU A 124 5.96 5.04 0.83
N HIS A 125 5.35 5.25 2.00
CA HIS A 125 5.87 6.12 3.05
C HIS A 125 6.17 5.31 4.32
N ILE A 126 7.21 5.71 5.03
CA ILE A 126 7.63 5.19 6.33
C ILE A 126 7.81 6.37 7.26
N ALA A 127 7.09 6.39 8.39
CA ALA A 127 7.21 7.49 9.36
C ALA A 127 8.64 7.56 9.93
N PRO A 128 9.14 8.76 10.34
CA PRO A 128 10.53 8.93 10.78
C PRO A 128 10.95 7.95 11.88
N ARG A 129 10.10 7.73 12.87
CA ARG A 129 10.33 6.83 14.00
C ARG A 129 10.32 5.34 13.65
N GLU A 130 9.79 5.00 12.48
CA GLU A 130 9.67 3.62 12.00
C GLU A 130 10.83 3.22 11.08
N ILE A 131 11.71 4.17 10.74
CA ILE A 131 12.92 3.89 9.95
C ILE A 131 13.98 3.29 10.85
N HIS A 132 14.42 2.08 10.52
CA HIS A 132 15.51 1.39 11.20
C HIS A 132 16.70 1.19 10.25
N TRP A 133 17.84 1.75 10.62
CA TRP A 133 19.12 1.53 9.93
C TRP A 133 19.87 0.40 10.62
N VAL A 134 20.12 -0.70 9.91
CA VAL A 134 20.83 -1.87 10.45
C VAL A 134 22.29 -1.52 10.75
N ASN A 135 22.91 -0.75 9.85
CA ASN A 135 24.25 -0.22 10.04
C ASN A 135 24.17 1.30 10.24
N PRO A 136 24.50 1.84 11.44
CA PRO A 136 24.46 3.28 11.70
C PRO A 136 25.31 4.12 10.74
N ALA A 137 26.42 3.57 10.22
CA ALA A 137 27.28 4.25 9.24
C ALA A 137 26.57 4.47 7.88
N ARG A 138 25.48 3.76 7.61
CA ARG A 138 24.67 3.90 6.40
C ARG A 138 23.46 4.82 6.58
N THR A 139 23.33 5.44 7.76
CA THR A 139 22.23 6.37 8.06
C THR A 139 22.27 7.57 7.10
N MET A 140 21.14 7.83 6.45
CA MET A 140 21.00 8.98 5.55
C MET A 140 20.26 10.12 6.26
N PRO A 141 20.79 11.34 6.26
CA PRO A 141 20.09 12.50 6.79
C PRO A 141 18.94 12.95 5.89
N ALA A 142 18.02 13.75 6.43
CA ALA A 142 16.96 14.36 5.65
C ALA A 142 17.52 15.19 4.47
N GLY A 143 16.81 15.20 3.36
CA GLY A 143 17.24 15.82 2.10
C GLY A 143 18.02 14.88 1.17
N HIS A 144 18.48 13.73 1.64
CA HIS A 144 19.26 12.78 0.85
C HIS A 144 18.38 11.72 0.18
N SER A 145 18.93 11.10 -0.85
CA SER A 145 18.33 9.94 -1.52
C SER A 145 19.42 8.98 -2.02
N ALA A 146 19.07 7.71 -2.10
CA ALA A 146 19.94 6.68 -2.65
C ALA A 146 19.12 5.54 -3.28
N ARG A 147 19.73 4.86 -4.25
CA ARG A 147 19.18 3.67 -4.92
C ARG A 147 19.39 2.45 -4.05
N PHE A 148 18.38 1.61 -4.00
CA PHE A 148 18.39 0.33 -3.30
C PHE A 148 17.52 -0.70 -4.00
N SER A 149 17.82 -1.96 -3.78
CA SER A 149 16.92 -3.06 -4.09
C SER A 149 15.98 -3.28 -2.89
N VAL A 150 14.67 -3.23 -3.10
CA VAL A 150 13.67 -3.20 -2.02
C VAL A 150 12.70 -4.38 -2.13
N ARG A 151 12.28 -4.92 -0.99
CA ARG A 151 11.12 -5.82 -0.91
C ARG A 151 10.14 -5.37 0.17
N ILE A 152 8.86 -5.57 -0.10
CA ILE A 152 7.77 -5.26 0.83
C ILE A 152 7.06 -6.54 1.34
N ARG A 153 7.56 -7.72 0.94
CA ARG A 153 7.10 -9.04 1.39
C ARG A 153 8.25 -10.04 1.36
N TYR A 154 8.27 -10.95 2.29
CA TYR A 154 9.36 -11.94 2.45
C TYR A 154 9.67 -12.73 1.17
N ARG A 155 8.64 -13.17 0.42
CA ARG A 155 8.81 -14.00 -0.79
C ARG A 155 8.82 -13.20 -2.10
N GLN A 156 8.81 -11.88 -2.03
CA GLN A 156 8.88 -11.03 -3.21
C GLN A 156 10.32 -10.93 -3.70
N PRO A 157 10.60 -11.02 -5.01
CA PRO A 157 11.88 -10.61 -5.57
C PRO A 157 12.19 -9.16 -5.22
N LEU A 158 13.47 -8.83 -5.09
CA LEU A 158 13.92 -7.45 -4.90
C LEU A 158 13.47 -6.60 -6.08
N GLN A 159 13.04 -5.36 -5.80
CA GLN A 159 12.56 -4.38 -6.76
C GLN A 159 13.44 -3.14 -6.67
N GLU A 160 13.84 -2.61 -7.82
CA GLU A 160 14.65 -1.39 -7.87
C GLU A 160 13.83 -0.17 -7.46
N ALA A 161 14.39 0.63 -6.57
CA ALA A 161 13.72 1.80 -6.03
C ALA A 161 14.74 2.86 -5.54
N THR A 162 14.26 4.08 -5.36
CA THR A 162 15.00 5.15 -4.69
C THR A 162 14.36 5.45 -3.35
N LEU A 163 15.14 5.37 -2.28
CA LEU A 163 14.76 5.86 -0.96
C LEU A 163 15.09 7.35 -0.87
N PHE A 164 14.08 8.17 -0.60
CA PHE A 164 14.19 9.59 -0.30
C PHE A 164 13.95 9.79 1.19
N VAL A 165 14.94 10.30 1.93
CA VAL A 165 14.77 10.68 3.33
C VAL A 165 14.35 12.14 3.40
N ARG A 166 13.26 12.43 4.09
CA ARG A 166 12.68 13.76 4.29
C ARG A 166 12.37 13.97 5.78
N ASP A 167 12.08 15.20 6.20
CA ASP A 167 11.71 15.48 7.59
C ASP A 167 10.47 14.69 8.04
N GLN A 168 9.55 14.43 7.10
CA GLN A 168 8.33 13.66 7.33
C GLN A 168 8.57 12.13 7.31
N GLY A 169 9.77 11.65 7.02
CA GLY A 169 10.12 10.22 6.98
C GLY A 169 10.80 9.78 5.70
N GLY A 170 10.75 8.47 5.46
CA GLY A 170 11.28 7.85 4.25
C GLY A 170 10.19 7.61 3.20
N TYR A 171 10.48 7.97 1.96
CA TYR A 171 9.65 7.64 0.81
C TYR A 171 10.43 6.69 -0.09
N ILE A 172 9.87 5.54 -0.39
CA ILE A 172 10.45 4.58 -1.33
C ILE A 172 9.67 4.68 -2.64
N LEU A 173 10.32 5.20 -3.68
CA LEU A 173 9.78 5.33 -5.04
C LEU A 173 10.34 4.19 -5.89
N PHE A 174 9.47 3.27 -6.29
CA PHE A 174 9.83 2.13 -7.14
C PHE A 174 9.89 2.52 -8.61
N ASP A 175 10.78 1.89 -9.37
CA ASP A 175 10.87 2.07 -10.82
C ASP A 175 9.60 1.55 -11.52
N ALA A 176 9.01 0.48 -11.00
CA ALA A 176 7.75 -0.07 -11.47
C ALA A 176 6.72 -0.10 -10.33
N PRO A 177 5.43 0.17 -10.59
CA PRO A 177 4.39 0.11 -9.57
C PRO A 177 4.38 -1.22 -8.83
N GLN A 178 4.14 -1.17 -7.53
CA GLN A 178 4.09 -2.34 -6.66
C GLN A 178 2.66 -2.67 -6.28
N ARG A 179 2.35 -3.97 -6.34
CA ARG A 179 1.02 -4.47 -6.02
C ARG A 179 0.84 -4.67 -4.52
N GLY A 180 -0.30 -4.16 -4.00
CA GLY A 180 -0.76 -4.47 -2.65
C GLY A 180 0.18 -3.96 -1.56
N ILE A 181 0.72 -2.75 -1.71
CA ILE A 181 1.42 -2.04 -0.63
C ILE A 181 0.43 -1.90 0.54
N THR A 182 0.78 -2.48 1.69
CA THR A 182 -0.14 -2.59 2.84
C THR A 182 0.47 -1.90 4.05
N PRO A 183 -0.23 -0.95 4.67
CA PRO A 183 0.18 -0.35 5.94
C PRO A 183 0.39 -1.41 7.01
N GLY A 184 1.35 -1.19 7.90
CA GLY A 184 1.73 -2.11 8.97
C GLY A 184 2.66 -3.26 8.53
N GLN A 185 2.88 -3.47 7.24
CA GLN A 185 3.91 -4.40 6.74
C GLN A 185 5.27 -3.71 6.70
N PHE A 186 6.34 -4.52 6.65
CA PHE A 186 7.71 -4.01 6.54
C PHE A 186 8.11 -3.82 5.08
N ALA A 187 8.82 -2.72 4.81
CA ALA A 187 9.70 -2.57 3.67
C ALA A 187 11.14 -2.76 4.13
N ALA A 188 11.95 -3.48 3.36
CA ALA A 188 13.37 -3.69 3.63
C ALA A 188 14.17 -3.33 2.38
N TRP A 189 15.27 -2.58 2.54
CA TRP A 189 16.13 -2.14 1.45
C TRP A 189 17.54 -2.66 1.61
N TYR A 190 18.11 -3.03 0.47
CA TYR A 190 19.38 -3.74 0.34
C TYR A 190 20.32 -3.00 -0.61
N ASP A 191 21.61 -3.09 -0.34
CA ASP A 191 22.70 -2.73 -1.25
C ASP A 191 23.50 -4.00 -1.55
N GLY A 192 23.29 -4.58 -2.74
CA GLY A 192 23.72 -5.95 -3.00
C GLY A 192 23.07 -6.94 -2.01
N ASP A 193 23.89 -7.68 -1.29
CA ASP A 193 23.44 -8.65 -0.29
C ASP A 193 23.31 -8.06 1.13
N GLU A 194 23.74 -6.80 1.34
CA GLU A 194 23.68 -6.13 2.64
C GLU A 194 22.26 -5.60 2.91
N LEU A 195 21.63 -6.03 4.00
CA LEU A 195 20.44 -5.37 4.52
C LEU A 195 20.83 -4.03 5.15
N VAL A 196 20.53 -2.94 4.47
CA VAL A 196 20.88 -1.58 4.91
C VAL A 196 19.90 -1.04 5.94
N GLY A 197 18.61 -1.33 5.75
CA GLY A 197 17.59 -0.89 6.68
C GLY A 197 16.21 -1.46 6.37
N SER A 198 15.27 -1.14 7.26
CA SER A 198 13.86 -1.52 7.14
C SER A 198 12.96 -0.49 7.80
N GLY A 199 11.66 -0.58 7.54
CA GLY A 199 10.69 0.26 8.21
C GLY A 199 9.26 -0.21 8.02
N ILE A 200 8.36 0.24 8.91
CA ILE A 200 6.94 -0.08 8.83
C ILE A 200 6.27 0.88 7.84
N ILE A 201 5.56 0.32 6.87
CA ILE A 201 4.80 1.07 5.87
C ILE A 201 3.67 1.82 6.59
N SER A 202 3.62 3.14 6.41
CA SER A 202 2.59 4.01 6.97
C SER A 202 1.32 4.03 6.13
N GLU A 203 0.23 4.55 6.75
CA GLU A 203 -1.05 4.83 6.07
C GLU A 203 -0.96 6.05 5.15
#